data_7f752679c0dd9bcfd514e5df2a22f433
#
_entry.id   7f752679c0dd9bcfd514e5df2a22f433
#
_cell.length_a   1.000
_cell.length_b   1.000
_cell.length_c   1.000
_cell.angle_alpha   90.00
_cell.angle_beta   90.00
_cell.angle_gamma   90.00
#
_symmetry.space_group_name_H-M   'P 1'
#
loop_
_entity.id
_entity.type
_entity.pdbx_description
1 polymer ?
#
loop_
_entity_poly.entity_id
_entity_poly.type
_entity_poly.pdbx_seq_one_letter_code
_entity_poly.pdbx_strand_id
1 'polypeptide(L)'
;TSRIDVLLTHLHSDHTGLAREAAAPDGRIYISETDFKVLQEGFLPQRSLLRHRQFLEAGFPEELLNVTEAVNPASRYKLDALDGRFCPLREGDKIQAGPYSLTMISVPGHTPGNAMFWEEKHRFMFTGDHILFDISPNITSWLGVEDSLGDYLDSLKKAKKYPVVFALPGHRKTGNYEERIEQLLLHHEKRLEEVIKLLEEKPDMTLYELTGKMRWKIRAASWEDFPAAQKWFAVGECMAHADHLEKLGKVSRYFEDGVWRYRAEV
;
A
#
# COMPACT_ATOMS: atom_id res chain seq x y z
N THR A 1 36.93 -3.55 -3.84
CA THR A 1 35.71 -3.07 -3.15
C THR A 1 34.53 -3.89 -3.67
N SER A 2 33.83 -4.58 -2.80
CA SER A 2 32.60 -5.31 -3.17
C SER A 2 31.55 -4.30 -3.63
N ARG A 3 30.94 -4.54 -4.80
CA ARG A 3 29.82 -3.75 -5.30
C ARG A 3 28.65 -3.86 -4.31
N ILE A 4 28.01 -2.75 -3.98
CA ILE A 4 26.81 -2.68 -3.14
C ILE A 4 25.63 -2.39 -4.05
N ASP A 5 24.74 -3.37 -4.18
CA ASP A 5 23.47 -3.25 -4.87
C ASP A 5 22.36 -3.01 -3.83
N VAL A 6 21.27 -2.35 -4.23
CA VAL A 6 20.07 -2.13 -3.41
C VAL A 6 18.90 -2.91 -3.99
N LEU A 7 18.13 -3.56 -3.14
CA LEU A 7 16.94 -4.31 -3.51
C LEU A 7 15.72 -3.70 -2.83
N LEU A 8 14.82 -3.14 -3.61
CA LEU A 8 13.62 -2.45 -3.14
C LEU A 8 12.41 -3.38 -3.21
N THR A 9 11.68 -3.50 -2.12
CA THR A 9 10.43 -4.26 -2.08
C THR A 9 9.28 -3.47 -2.70
N HIS A 10 9.29 -2.14 -2.59
CA HIS A 10 8.25 -1.28 -3.13
C HIS A 10 8.67 0.20 -3.17
N LEU A 11 7.80 1.05 -3.73
CA LEU A 11 8.11 2.43 -4.10
C LEU A 11 8.04 3.46 -2.96
N HIS A 12 7.54 3.15 -1.76
CA HIS A 12 7.37 4.14 -0.71
C HIS A 12 8.69 4.81 -0.29
N SER A 13 8.61 6.07 0.12
CA SER A 13 9.79 6.92 0.32
C SER A 13 10.70 6.48 1.46
N ASP A 14 10.18 5.82 2.48
CA ASP A 14 10.95 5.22 3.59
C ASP A 14 11.76 3.98 3.16
N HIS A 15 11.42 3.39 2.00
CA HIS A 15 12.20 2.32 1.37
C HIS A 15 13.11 2.83 0.25
N THR A 16 12.67 3.85 -0.50
CA THR A 16 13.37 4.32 -1.70
C THR A 16 14.22 5.57 -1.47
N GLY A 17 13.92 6.37 -0.46
CA GLY A 17 14.48 7.72 -0.29
C GLY A 17 16.00 7.79 -0.22
N LEU A 18 16.66 6.76 0.31
CA LEU A 18 18.13 6.65 0.39
C LEU A 18 18.72 5.61 -0.57
N ALA A 19 17.94 5.11 -1.54
CA ALA A 19 18.39 4.01 -2.39
C ALA A 19 19.61 4.39 -3.25
N ARG A 20 19.68 5.63 -3.73
CA ARG A 20 20.78 6.13 -4.55
C ARG A 20 22.07 6.32 -3.78
N GLU A 21 21.97 6.75 -2.53
CA GLU A 21 23.07 6.93 -1.58
C GLU A 21 23.59 5.60 -1.04
N ALA A 22 22.69 4.63 -0.84
CA ALA A 22 23.03 3.31 -0.33
C ALA A 22 23.72 2.44 -1.39
N ALA A 23 23.34 2.58 -2.66
CA ALA A 23 23.99 1.87 -3.75
C ALA A 23 25.41 2.41 -4.02
N ALA A 24 26.36 1.52 -4.30
CA ALA A 24 27.69 1.94 -4.80
C ALA A 24 27.56 2.71 -6.13
N PRO A 25 28.56 3.53 -6.52
CA PRO A 25 28.51 4.26 -7.80
C PRO A 25 28.28 3.36 -9.02
N ASP A 26 28.79 2.13 -9.00
CA ASP A 26 28.61 1.07 -10.00
C ASP A 26 27.56 0.03 -9.60
N GLY A 27 26.87 0.26 -8.47
CA GLY A 27 25.81 -0.61 -7.93
C GLY A 27 24.50 -0.48 -8.69
N ARG A 28 23.67 -1.50 -8.59
CA ARG A 28 22.33 -1.54 -9.16
C ARG A 28 21.27 -1.32 -8.09
N ILE A 29 20.15 -0.72 -8.50
CA ILE A 29 18.96 -0.52 -7.66
C ILE A 29 17.82 -1.31 -8.30
N TYR A 30 17.49 -2.45 -7.71
CA TYR A 30 16.46 -3.34 -8.22
C TYR A 30 15.11 -2.96 -7.63
N ILE A 31 14.09 -2.86 -8.48
CA ILE A 31 12.70 -2.56 -8.12
C ILE A 31 11.77 -3.27 -9.11
N SER A 32 10.53 -3.56 -8.74
CA SER A 32 9.57 -4.11 -9.69
C SER A 32 9.32 -3.16 -10.88
N GLU A 33 9.10 -3.71 -12.07
CA GLU A 33 8.80 -2.92 -13.27
C GLU A 33 7.56 -2.02 -13.06
N THR A 34 6.55 -2.51 -12.34
CA THR A 34 5.33 -1.77 -12.06
C THR A 34 5.58 -0.57 -11.15
N ASP A 35 6.25 -0.77 -10.01
CA ASP A 35 6.56 0.34 -9.10
C ASP A 35 7.57 1.32 -9.71
N PHE A 36 8.48 0.84 -10.55
CA PHE A 36 9.38 1.72 -11.33
C PHE A 36 8.59 2.66 -12.24
N LYS A 37 7.58 2.15 -12.97
CA LYS A 37 6.69 2.99 -13.81
C LYS A 37 5.90 3.99 -12.96
N VAL A 38 5.36 3.55 -11.81
CA VAL A 38 4.64 4.45 -10.90
C VAL A 38 5.55 5.56 -10.36
N LEU A 39 6.81 5.26 -10.04
CA LEU A 39 7.80 6.27 -9.65
C LEU A 39 8.07 7.26 -10.78
N GLN A 40 8.25 6.79 -12.03
CA GLN A 40 8.43 7.66 -13.20
C GLN A 40 7.24 8.61 -13.39
N GLU A 41 6.01 8.08 -13.29
CA GLU A 41 4.80 8.88 -13.37
C GLU A 41 4.64 9.85 -12.18
N GLY A 42 5.14 9.48 -11.00
CA GLY A 42 5.11 10.29 -9.79
C GLY A 42 5.86 11.62 -9.90
N PHE A 43 6.75 11.76 -10.89
CA PHE A 43 7.41 13.03 -11.22
C PHE A 43 6.53 13.95 -12.08
N LEU A 44 5.39 13.48 -12.59
CA LEU A 44 4.47 14.26 -13.41
C LEU A 44 3.48 15.04 -12.52
N PRO A 45 3.38 16.38 -12.68
CA PRO A 45 2.45 17.20 -11.89
C PRO A 45 0.99 16.73 -11.95
N GLN A 46 0.57 16.19 -13.10
CA GLN A 46 -0.79 15.71 -13.32
C GLN A 46 -1.21 14.61 -12.34
N ARG A 47 -0.27 13.74 -11.94
CA ARG A 47 -0.58 12.65 -11.02
C ARG A 47 -0.91 13.16 -9.61
N SER A 48 -0.20 14.17 -9.14
CA SER A 48 -0.50 14.84 -7.86
C SER A 48 -1.89 15.47 -7.90
N LEU A 49 -2.25 16.18 -8.99
CA LEU A 49 -3.56 16.79 -9.15
C LEU A 49 -4.70 15.75 -9.18
N LEU A 50 -4.50 14.63 -9.86
CA LEU A 50 -5.49 13.55 -9.89
C LEU A 50 -5.68 12.93 -8.49
N ARG A 51 -4.60 12.74 -7.74
CA ARG A 51 -4.67 12.24 -6.36
C ARG A 51 -5.39 13.22 -5.44
N HIS A 52 -5.05 14.49 -5.53
CA HIS A 52 -5.71 15.56 -4.78
C HIS A 52 -7.23 15.56 -5.06
N ARG A 53 -7.61 15.54 -6.33
CA ARG A 53 -9.03 15.47 -6.77
C ARG A 53 -9.73 14.21 -6.23
N GLN A 54 -9.09 13.05 -6.26
CA GLN A 54 -9.65 11.80 -5.74
C GLN A 54 -10.06 11.94 -4.27
N PHE A 55 -9.23 12.61 -3.44
CA PHE A 55 -9.55 12.84 -2.04
C PHE A 55 -10.67 13.88 -1.84
N LEU A 56 -10.70 14.95 -2.65
CA LEU A 56 -11.82 15.90 -2.62
C LEU A 56 -13.14 15.23 -2.98
N GLU A 57 -13.17 14.43 -4.03
CA GLU A 57 -14.35 13.67 -4.46
C GLU A 57 -14.78 12.60 -3.43
N ALA A 58 -13.88 12.15 -2.56
CA ALA A 58 -14.18 11.30 -1.39
C ALA A 58 -14.78 12.06 -0.19
N GLY A 59 -14.94 13.39 -0.31
CA GLY A 59 -15.44 14.26 0.75
C GLY A 59 -14.38 14.71 1.76
N PHE A 60 -13.08 14.53 1.45
CA PHE A 60 -12.00 15.00 2.34
C PHE A 60 -11.97 16.53 2.35
N PRO A 61 -11.96 17.20 3.52
CA PRO A 61 -11.92 18.66 3.60
C PRO A 61 -10.67 19.24 2.94
N GLU A 62 -10.84 20.20 2.01
CA GLU A 62 -9.75 20.75 1.18
C GLU A 62 -8.65 21.39 2.02
N GLU A 63 -9.02 22.17 3.06
CA GLU A 63 -8.04 22.79 3.96
C GLU A 63 -7.15 21.76 4.67
N LEU A 64 -7.77 20.64 5.10
CA LEU A 64 -7.06 19.56 5.76
C LEU A 64 -6.18 18.77 4.80
N LEU A 65 -6.63 18.60 3.55
CA LEU A 65 -5.87 17.95 2.50
C LEU A 65 -4.60 18.75 2.16
N ASN A 66 -4.72 20.07 1.99
CA ASN A 66 -3.60 20.98 1.75
C ASN A 66 -2.55 20.92 2.87
N VAL A 67 -2.99 20.88 4.14
CA VAL A 67 -2.09 20.72 5.30
C VAL A 67 -1.38 19.36 5.22
N THR A 68 -2.11 18.29 4.93
CA THR A 68 -1.54 16.92 4.85
C THR A 68 -0.48 16.84 3.75
N GLU A 69 -0.76 17.36 2.57
CA GLU A 69 0.19 17.35 1.44
C GLU A 69 1.46 18.16 1.73
N ALA A 70 1.32 19.30 2.40
CA ALA A 70 2.45 20.16 2.77
C ALA A 70 3.41 19.49 3.78
N VAL A 71 2.87 18.66 4.70
CA VAL A 71 3.67 18.01 5.75
C VAL A 71 3.98 16.53 5.45
N ASN A 72 3.54 16.01 4.32
CA ASN A 72 3.72 14.61 3.96
C ASN A 72 5.23 14.25 3.88
N PRO A 73 5.72 13.32 4.73
CA PRO A 73 7.11 12.89 4.69
C PRO A 73 7.54 12.34 3.32
N ALA A 74 6.62 11.70 2.60
CA ALA A 74 6.87 11.20 1.25
C ALA A 74 7.28 12.31 0.28
N SER A 75 6.72 13.52 0.42
CA SER A 75 7.12 14.66 -0.40
C SER A 75 8.52 15.17 -0.09
N ARG A 76 8.96 15.02 1.17
CA ARG A 76 10.28 15.48 1.64
C ARG A 76 11.39 14.48 1.35
N TYR A 77 11.11 13.18 1.44
CA TYR A 77 12.11 12.11 1.32
C TYR A 77 11.93 11.26 0.06
N LYS A 78 11.08 11.69 -0.89
CA LYS A 78 10.94 11.00 -2.17
C LYS A 78 12.23 11.10 -2.96
N LEU A 79 12.46 10.11 -3.82
CA LEU A 79 13.46 10.19 -4.85
C LEU A 79 13.24 11.45 -5.71
N ASP A 80 14.31 12.18 -5.96
CA ASP A 80 14.32 13.37 -6.82
C ASP A 80 14.48 13.03 -8.29
N ALA A 81 15.12 11.90 -8.60
CA ALA A 81 15.31 11.39 -9.95
C ALA A 81 15.55 9.88 -9.96
N LEU A 82 15.26 9.24 -11.08
CA LEU A 82 15.68 7.89 -11.41
C LEU A 82 16.89 7.98 -12.35
N ASP A 83 17.98 7.30 -11.99
CA ASP A 83 19.19 7.25 -12.81
C ASP A 83 19.38 5.87 -13.47
N GLY A 84 20.42 5.72 -14.28
CA GLY A 84 20.70 4.49 -15.04
C GLY A 84 21.06 3.27 -14.19
N ARG A 85 21.13 3.38 -12.85
CA ARG A 85 21.37 2.26 -11.94
C ARG A 85 20.09 1.48 -11.61
N PHE A 86 18.90 2.06 -11.86
CA PHE A 86 17.63 1.38 -11.64
C PHE A 86 17.43 0.25 -12.64
N CYS A 87 17.18 -0.94 -12.11
CA CYS A 87 17.00 -2.19 -12.84
C CYS A 87 15.60 -2.76 -12.56
N PRO A 88 14.61 -2.54 -13.43
CA PRO A 88 13.28 -3.11 -13.26
C PRO A 88 13.31 -4.63 -13.28
N LEU A 89 12.56 -5.25 -12.35
CA LEU A 89 12.39 -6.69 -12.21
C LEU A 89 10.96 -7.10 -12.53
N ARG A 90 10.83 -8.35 -12.97
CA ARG A 90 9.55 -9.03 -13.20
C ARG A 90 9.40 -10.24 -12.30
N GLU A 91 8.17 -10.73 -12.15
CA GLU A 91 7.86 -11.97 -11.46
C GLU A 91 8.81 -13.09 -11.90
N GLY A 92 9.43 -13.76 -10.93
CA GLY A 92 10.34 -14.87 -11.15
C GLY A 92 11.79 -14.50 -11.43
N ASP A 93 12.11 -13.21 -11.63
CA ASP A 93 13.49 -12.78 -11.81
C ASP A 93 14.33 -13.12 -10.57
N LYS A 94 15.58 -13.55 -10.81
CA LYS A 94 16.50 -13.96 -9.76
C LYS A 94 17.67 -12.99 -9.63
N ILE A 95 17.97 -12.64 -8.37
CA ILE A 95 19.10 -11.78 -8.02
C ILE A 95 20.07 -12.58 -7.16
N GLN A 96 21.34 -12.58 -7.56
CA GLN A 96 22.39 -13.21 -6.77
C GLN A 96 22.94 -12.21 -5.74
N ALA A 97 22.78 -12.52 -4.46
CA ALA A 97 23.28 -11.75 -3.32
C ALA A 97 24.27 -12.61 -2.50
N GLY A 98 25.55 -12.57 -2.85
CA GLY A 98 26.55 -13.48 -2.27
C GLY A 98 26.19 -14.95 -2.50
N PRO A 99 26.02 -15.78 -1.44
CA PRO A 99 25.65 -17.20 -1.59
C PRO A 99 24.14 -17.42 -1.82
N TYR A 100 23.32 -16.35 -1.75
CA TYR A 100 21.86 -16.43 -1.79
C TYR A 100 21.33 -16.10 -3.19
N SER A 101 20.34 -16.87 -3.64
CA SER A 101 19.57 -16.60 -4.87
C SER A 101 18.16 -16.15 -4.49
N LEU A 102 17.90 -14.87 -4.66
CA LEU A 102 16.61 -14.25 -4.31
C LEU A 102 15.71 -14.21 -5.53
N THR A 103 14.55 -14.85 -5.46
CA THR A 103 13.52 -14.81 -6.50
C THR A 103 12.50 -13.74 -6.17
N MET A 104 12.25 -12.83 -7.12
CA MET A 104 11.20 -11.82 -6.98
C MET A 104 9.81 -12.46 -7.09
N ILE A 105 8.97 -12.19 -6.12
CA ILE A 105 7.56 -12.58 -6.08
C ILE A 105 6.72 -11.31 -6.10
N SER A 106 5.95 -11.09 -7.16
CA SER A 106 5.02 -9.96 -7.26
C SER A 106 3.83 -10.18 -6.33
N VAL A 107 3.57 -9.21 -5.47
CA VAL A 107 2.48 -9.22 -4.48
C VAL A 107 1.83 -7.84 -4.42
N PRO A 108 1.10 -7.43 -5.49
CA PRO A 108 0.45 -6.14 -5.55
C PRO A 108 -0.57 -5.95 -4.43
N GLY A 109 -0.91 -4.70 -4.14
CA GLY A 109 -1.92 -4.27 -3.17
C GLY A 109 -1.43 -3.12 -2.30
N HIS A 110 -0.42 -3.31 -1.45
CA HIS A 110 0.19 -2.22 -0.67
C HIS A 110 0.76 -1.12 -1.57
N THR A 111 1.48 -1.52 -2.63
CA THR A 111 1.71 -0.71 -3.83
C THR A 111 1.35 -1.54 -5.06
N PRO A 112 1.13 -0.90 -6.24
CA PRO A 112 0.81 -1.64 -7.47
C PRO A 112 1.86 -2.66 -7.89
N GLY A 113 3.14 -2.39 -7.58
CA GLY A 113 4.26 -3.27 -7.89
C GLY A 113 4.97 -3.85 -6.68
N ASN A 114 4.30 -3.90 -5.52
CA ASN A 114 4.90 -4.46 -4.31
C ASN A 114 5.46 -5.87 -4.56
N ALA A 115 6.65 -6.14 -4.03
CA ALA A 115 7.37 -7.38 -4.22
C ALA A 115 7.87 -7.96 -2.90
N MET A 116 7.90 -9.30 -2.83
CA MET A 116 8.67 -10.05 -1.85
C MET A 116 9.85 -10.74 -2.54
N PHE A 117 10.87 -11.13 -1.75
CA PHE A 117 12.04 -11.84 -2.27
C PHE A 117 12.24 -13.14 -1.53
N TRP A 118 12.11 -14.24 -2.27
CA TRP A 118 12.16 -15.61 -1.76
C TRP A 118 13.54 -16.23 -1.95
N GLU A 119 14.10 -16.78 -0.88
CA GLU A 119 15.28 -17.64 -0.91
C GLU A 119 14.87 -19.07 -0.55
N GLU A 120 14.95 -19.94 -1.54
CA GLU A 120 14.39 -21.30 -1.48
C GLU A 120 15.20 -22.26 -0.58
N LYS A 121 16.53 -22.18 -0.65
CA LYS A 121 17.42 -23.14 0.05
C LYS A 121 17.32 -23.04 1.56
N HIS A 122 17.28 -21.82 2.09
CA HIS A 122 17.21 -21.55 3.53
C HIS A 122 15.79 -21.17 3.99
N ARG A 123 14.85 -21.09 3.05
CA ARG A 123 13.43 -20.85 3.28
C ARG A 123 13.16 -19.54 4.02
N PHE A 124 13.84 -18.46 3.63
CA PHE A 124 13.54 -17.13 4.13
C PHE A 124 12.92 -16.22 3.05
N MET A 125 12.14 -15.26 3.52
CA MET A 125 11.41 -14.32 2.67
C MET A 125 11.58 -12.91 3.18
N PHE A 126 12.09 -12.00 2.34
CA PHE A 126 11.92 -10.56 2.58
C PHE A 126 10.49 -10.20 2.20
N THR A 127 9.67 -9.85 3.20
CA THR A 127 8.24 -9.59 2.97
C THR A 127 7.94 -8.12 2.71
N GLY A 128 8.92 -7.23 2.89
CA GLY A 128 8.68 -5.77 2.82
C GLY A 128 7.47 -5.39 3.66
N ASP A 129 6.60 -4.57 3.09
CA ASP A 129 5.36 -4.14 3.73
C ASP A 129 4.13 -4.94 3.28
N HIS A 130 4.34 -6.06 2.56
CA HIS A 130 3.25 -6.98 2.27
C HIS A 130 2.76 -7.71 3.52
N ILE A 131 3.70 -8.18 4.36
CA ILE A 131 3.38 -8.86 5.63
C ILE A 131 4.19 -8.21 6.74
N LEU A 132 3.50 -7.46 7.61
CA LEU A 132 4.02 -6.86 8.85
C LEU A 132 3.38 -7.53 10.05
N PHE A 133 4.13 -7.78 11.13
CA PHE A 133 3.70 -8.62 12.24
C PHE A 133 3.01 -7.85 13.38
N ASP A 134 3.36 -6.61 13.62
CA ASP A 134 2.80 -5.78 14.71
C ASP A 134 1.68 -4.83 14.26
N ILE A 135 1.66 -4.50 12.98
CA ILE A 135 0.68 -3.58 12.38
C ILE A 135 0.14 -4.19 11.10
N SER A 136 -1.05 -3.79 10.69
CA SER A 136 -1.58 -4.10 9.35
C SER A 136 -0.98 -3.12 8.35
N PRO A 137 -0.49 -3.59 7.18
CA PRO A 137 -0.12 -2.71 6.09
C PRO A 137 -1.30 -1.82 5.69
N ASN A 138 -1.04 -0.56 5.38
CA ASN A 138 -2.07 0.31 4.83
C ASN A 138 -2.29 -0.04 3.35
N ILE A 139 -3.50 -0.40 2.98
CA ILE A 139 -3.89 -0.67 1.59
C ILE A 139 -4.77 0.48 1.13
N THR A 140 -4.24 1.31 0.25
CA THR A 140 -4.96 2.47 -0.30
C THR A 140 -5.45 2.22 -1.72
N SER A 141 -6.46 2.96 -2.16
CA SER A 141 -6.85 3.00 -3.57
C SER A 141 -5.78 3.71 -4.40
N TRP A 142 -5.20 3.02 -5.37
CA TRP A 142 -4.16 3.56 -6.24
C TRP A 142 -4.75 4.06 -7.57
N LEU A 143 -4.29 5.22 -8.04
CA LEU A 143 -4.68 5.74 -9.36
C LEU A 143 -4.32 4.75 -10.47
N GLY A 144 -5.33 4.34 -11.24
CA GLY A 144 -5.17 3.39 -12.34
C GLY A 144 -5.19 1.91 -11.92
N VAL A 145 -5.44 1.62 -10.65
CA VAL A 145 -5.69 0.27 -10.14
C VAL A 145 -7.17 0.16 -9.77
N GLU A 146 -7.84 -0.83 -10.31
CA GLU A 146 -9.29 -1.01 -10.11
C GLU A 146 -9.63 -1.50 -8.71
N ASP A 147 -8.80 -2.39 -8.12
CA ASP A 147 -9.08 -3.08 -6.87
C ASP A 147 -7.80 -3.42 -6.10
N SER A 148 -7.22 -2.43 -5.46
CA SER A 148 -5.98 -2.59 -4.69
C SER A 148 -6.13 -3.58 -3.51
N LEU A 149 -7.31 -3.61 -2.88
CA LEU A 149 -7.55 -4.55 -1.78
C LEU A 149 -7.72 -5.98 -2.28
N GLY A 150 -8.44 -6.20 -3.39
CA GLY A 150 -8.55 -7.51 -4.00
C GLY A 150 -7.18 -8.06 -4.42
N ASP A 151 -6.36 -7.24 -5.04
CA ASP A 151 -4.97 -7.58 -5.38
C ASP A 151 -4.17 -7.98 -4.14
N TYR A 152 -4.32 -7.24 -3.03
CA TYR A 152 -3.66 -7.55 -1.77
C TYR A 152 -4.12 -8.89 -1.17
N LEU A 153 -5.44 -9.13 -1.14
CA LEU A 153 -6.00 -10.38 -0.62
C LEU A 153 -5.55 -11.61 -1.43
N ASP A 154 -5.49 -11.48 -2.76
CA ASP A 154 -4.98 -12.56 -3.62
C ASP A 154 -3.48 -12.74 -3.49
N SER A 155 -2.73 -11.65 -3.28
CA SER A 155 -1.30 -11.70 -2.96
C SER A 155 -1.02 -12.39 -1.63
N LEU A 156 -1.84 -12.20 -0.59
CA LEU A 156 -1.75 -12.93 0.68
C LEU A 156 -1.98 -14.44 0.49
N LYS A 157 -3.00 -14.83 -0.29
CA LYS A 157 -3.27 -16.24 -0.64
C LYS A 157 -2.13 -16.86 -1.45
N LYS A 158 -1.50 -16.07 -2.34
CA LYS A 158 -0.29 -16.47 -3.09
C LYS A 158 0.90 -16.66 -2.14
N ALA A 159 1.14 -15.70 -1.26
CA ALA A 159 2.21 -15.73 -0.27
C ALA A 159 2.13 -16.95 0.64
N LYS A 160 0.93 -17.35 1.07
CA LYS A 160 0.69 -18.53 1.91
C LYS A 160 1.21 -19.85 1.30
N LYS A 161 1.40 -19.93 -0.02
CA LYS A 161 1.90 -21.15 -0.69
C LYS A 161 3.41 -21.37 -0.50
N TYR A 162 4.15 -20.36 0.01
CA TYR A 162 5.58 -20.48 0.24
C TYR A 162 5.88 -21.04 1.63
N PRO A 163 6.73 -22.09 1.73
CA PRO A 163 7.04 -22.73 3.00
C PRO A 163 8.12 -21.91 3.78
N VAL A 164 7.79 -20.68 4.15
CA VAL A 164 8.68 -19.74 4.80
C VAL A 164 8.96 -20.15 6.25
N VAL A 165 10.23 -20.22 6.63
CA VAL A 165 10.69 -20.43 7.99
C VAL A 165 11.06 -19.12 8.67
N PHE A 166 11.68 -18.20 7.92
CA PHE A 166 12.10 -16.90 8.41
C PHE A 166 11.51 -15.81 7.53
N ALA A 167 10.60 -15.00 8.10
CA ALA A 167 10.07 -13.82 7.44
C ALA A 167 10.82 -12.58 7.90
N LEU A 168 11.23 -11.73 6.94
CA LEU A 168 12.02 -10.50 7.15
C LEU A 168 11.18 -9.32 6.68
N PRO A 169 10.37 -8.70 7.58
CA PRO A 169 9.48 -7.59 7.23
C PRO A 169 10.27 -6.28 7.06
N GLY A 170 9.63 -5.31 6.35
CA GLY A 170 10.18 -3.96 6.18
C GLY A 170 10.26 -3.17 7.48
N HIS A 171 9.36 -3.44 8.42
CA HIS A 171 9.27 -2.71 9.68
C HIS A 171 9.13 -3.63 10.89
N ARG A 172 9.69 -3.18 12.03
CA ARG A 172 9.52 -3.76 13.37
C ARG A 172 10.08 -5.18 13.48
N LYS A 173 9.36 -6.08 14.16
CA LYS A 173 9.81 -7.44 14.46
C LYS A 173 9.20 -8.48 13.52
N THR A 174 9.82 -9.63 13.46
CA THR A 174 9.32 -10.83 12.79
C THR A 174 8.37 -11.63 13.68
N GLY A 175 7.65 -12.59 13.10
CA GLY A 175 6.70 -13.46 13.79
C GLY A 175 6.35 -14.70 12.97
N ASN A 176 5.28 -15.39 13.35
CA ASN A 176 4.80 -16.55 12.62
C ASN A 176 4.18 -16.12 11.30
N TYR A 177 4.76 -16.57 10.19
CA TYR A 177 4.40 -16.16 8.84
C TYR A 177 2.98 -16.58 8.44
N GLU A 178 2.65 -17.86 8.63
CA GLU A 178 1.36 -18.41 8.21
C GLU A 178 0.21 -17.86 9.08
N GLU A 179 0.39 -17.87 10.39
CA GLU A 179 -0.58 -17.27 11.32
C GLU A 179 -0.84 -15.79 11.02
N ARG A 180 0.21 -15.04 10.64
CA ARG A 180 0.06 -13.62 10.32
C ARG A 180 -0.74 -13.40 9.06
N ILE A 181 -0.57 -14.21 8.02
CA ILE A 181 -1.38 -14.16 6.80
C ILE A 181 -2.87 -14.37 7.12
N GLU A 182 -3.19 -15.38 7.92
CA GLU A 182 -4.56 -15.64 8.36
C GLU A 182 -5.16 -14.44 9.11
N GLN A 183 -4.39 -13.84 10.03
CA GLN A 183 -4.81 -12.66 10.78
C GLN A 183 -5.08 -11.46 9.86
N LEU A 184 -4.26 -11.26 8.81
CA LEU A 184 -4.44 -10.18 7.85
C LEU A 184 -5.68 -10.40 6.97
N LEU A 185 -5.92 -11.62 6.49
CA LEU A 185 -7.13 -11.98 5.75
C LEU A 185 -8.39 -11.71 6.59
N LEU A 186 -8.43 -12.23 7.82
CA LEU A 186 -9.53 -11.99 8.75
C LEU A 186 -9.71 -10.52 9.12
N HIS A 187 -8.61 -9.75 9.20
CA HIS A 187 -8.67 -8.32 9.46
C HIS A 187 -9.46 -7.61 8.36
N HIS A 188 -9.13 -7.84 7.10
CA HIS A 188 -9.82 -7.19 5.99
C HIS A 188 -11.26 -7.68 5.81
N GLU A 189 -11.55 -8.97 6.05
CA GLU A 189 -12.92 -9.48 6.07
C GLU A 189 -13.80 -8.67 7.06
N LYS A 190 -13.33 -8.52 8.31
CA LYS A 190 -14.04 -7.71 9.32
C LYS A 190 -14.19 -6.24 8.95
N ARG A 191 -13.21 -5.67 8.25
CA ARG A 191 -13.28 -4.28 7.76
C ARG A 191 -14.33 -4.13 6.66
N LEU A 192 -14.41 -5.10 5.73
CA LEU A 192 -15.44 -5.12 4.69
C LEU A 192 -16.85 -5.24 5.29
N GLU A 193 -17.03 -6.14 6.27
CA GLU A 193 -18.30 -6.26 7.00
C GLU A 193 -18.67 -4.97 7.74
N GLU A 194 -17.70 -4.29 8.36
CA GLU A 194 -17.90 -3.00 9.04
C GLU A 194 -18.38 -1.92 8.07
N VAL A 195 -17.76 -1.83 6.86
CA VAL A 195 -18.17 -0.87 5.81
C VAL A 195 -19.61 -1.13 5.38
N ILE A 196 -19.99 -2.37 5.06
CA ILE A 196 -21.36 -2.73 4.66
C ILE A 196 -22.33 -2.32 5.75
N LYS A 197 -22.11 -2.75 6.99
CA LYS A 197 -23.00 -2.45 8.13
C LYS A 197 -23.21 -0.95 8.34
N LEU A 198 -22.14 -0.15 8.25
CA LEU A 198 -22.25 1.30 8.42
C LEU A 198 -23.06 1.95 7.30
N LEU A 199 -22.94 1.45 6.05
CA LEU A 199 -23.72 1.93 4.91
C LEU A 199 -25.18 1.45 4.96
N GLU A 200 -25.49 0.29 5.55
CA GLU A 200 -26.87 -0.15 5.86
C GLU A 200 -27.53 0.74 6.93
N GLU A 201 -26.77 1.10 7.98
CA GLU A 201 -27.26 1.97 9.05
C GLU A 201 -27.47 3.42 8.59
N LYS A 202 -26.57 3.92 7.74
CA LYS A 202 -26.63 5.27 7.16
C LYS A 202 -26.16 5.25 5.71
N PRO A 203 -27.07 5.13 4.73
CA PRO A 203 -26.73 5.25 3.31
C PRO A 203 -26.31 6.69 2.94
N ASP A 204 -25.77 6.84 1.75
CA ASP A 204 -25.39 8.11 1.11
C ASP A 204 -24.28 8.88 1.82
N MET A 205 -23.43 8.17 2.58
CA MET A 205 -22.22 8.77 3.14
C MET A 205 -21.14 8.97 2.07
N THR A 206 -20.36 10.04 2.24
CA THR A 206 -19.05 10.16 1.58
C THR A 206 -18.05 9.20 2.25
N LEU A 207 -16.91 8.91 1.60
CA LEU A 207 -15.89 8.06 2.23
C LEU A 207 -15.25 8.74 3.44
N TYR A 208 -15.15 10.06 3.46
CA TYR A 208 -14.66 10.79 4.64
C TYR A 208 -15.61 10.60 5.84
N GLU A 209 -16.94 10.72 5.64
CA GLU A 209 -17.93 10.48 6.67
C GLU A 209 -17.94 9.02 7.15
N LEU A 210 -17.89 8.07 6.23
CA LEU A 210 -17.82 6.64 6.50
C LEU A 210 -16.58 6.30 7.32
N THR A 211 -15.40 6.79 6.90
CA THR A 211 -14.14 6.59 7.60
C THR A 211 -14.21 7.08 9.04
N GLY A 212 -14.86 8.22 9.28
CA GLY A 212 -15.03 8.76 10.63
C GLY A 212 -15.88 7.90 11.55
N LYS A 213 -16.69 6.97 11.01
CA LYS A 213 -17.51 6.02 11.79
C LYS A 213 -16.83 4.66 11.97
N MET A 214 -15.84 4.33 11.16
CA MET A 214 -15.09 3.09 11.27
C MET A 214 -14.19 3.09 12.52
N ARG A 215 -13.85 1.90 13.01
CA ARG A 215 -12.97 1.74 14.17
C ARG A 215 -11.50 1.76 13.78
N TRP A 216 -10.72 2.62 14.42
CA TRP A 216 -9.29 2.76 14.19
C TRP A 216 -8.49 2.54 15.47
N LYS A 217 -7.34 1.85 15.36
CA LYS A 217 -6.40 1.67 16.47
C LYS A 217 -5.44 2.86 16.58
N ILE A 218 -5.98 4.07 16.71
CA ILE A 218 -5.21 5.31 16.81
C ILE A 218 -5.45 5.90 18.20
N ARG A 219 -4.40 6.52 18.77
CA ARG A 219 -4.49 7.21 20.06
C ARG A 219 -5.09 8.61 19.86
N ALA A 220 -6.39 8.66 19.68
CA ALA A 220 -7.18 9.88 19.60
C ALA A 220 -8.52 9.65 20.33
N ALA A 221 -9.09 10.69 20.90
CA ALA A 221 -10.37 10.57 21.62
C ALA A 221 -11.56 10.45 20.65
N SER A 222 -11.47 11.08 19.49
CA SER A 222 -12.50 11.08 18.47
C SER A 222 -11.87 11.18 17.06
N TRP A 223 -12.69 11.05 16.03
CA TRP A 223 -12.26 11.26 14.65
C TRP A 223 -11.75 12.68 14.40
N GLU A 224 -12.38 13.67 15.02
CA GLU A 224 -11.99 15.08 14.91
C GLU A 224 -10.54 15.31 15.38
N ASP A 225 -10.11 14.57 16.42
CA ASP A 225 -8.79 14.67 17.03
C ASP A 225 -7.70 13.93 16.26
N PHE A 226 -8.04 13.15 15.22
CA PHE A 226 -7.04 12.47 14.41
C PHE A 226 -6.12 13.48 13.72
N PRO A 227 -4.79 13.29 13.75
CA PRO A 227 -3.87 14.07 12.92
C PRO A 227 -4.25 14.00 11.44
N ALA A 228 -4.10 15.10 10.70
CA ALA A 228 -4.47 15.19 9.29
C ALA A 228 -3.89 14.06 8.43
N ALA A 229 -2.61 13.72 8.63
CA ALA A 229 -1.97 12.61 7.93
C ALA A 229 -2.62 11.26 8.24
N GLN A 230 -3.06 11.02 9.48
CA GLN A 230 -3.74 9.78 9.85
C GLN A 230 -5.14 9.69 9.22
N LYS A 231 -5.86 10.81 9.14
CA LYS A 231 -7.12 10.89 8.40
C LYS A 231 -6.93 10.55 6.93
N TRP A 232 -5.86 11.07 6.33
CA TRP A 232 -5.53 10.79 4.92
C TRP A 232 -5.28 9.30 4.68
N PHE A 233 -4.47 8.64 5.51
CA PHE A 233 -4.24 7.20 5.42
C PHE A 233 -5.53 6.39 5.63
N ALA A 234 -6.32 6.76 6.63
CA ALA A 234 -7.59 6.08 6.94
C ALA A 234 -8.61 6.20 5.80
N VAL A 235 -8.75 7.39 5.19
CA VAL A 235 -9.64 7.59 4.03
C VAL A 235 -9.12 6.81 2.82
N GLY A 236 -7.82 6.80 2.56
CA GLY A 236 -7.23 5.99 1.49
C GLY A 236 -7.49 4.49 1.66
N GLU A 237 -7.44 3.99 2.91
CA GLU A 237 -7.79 2.60 3.23
C GLU A 237 -9.28 2.34 3.04
N CYS A 238 -10.15 3.25 3.49
CA CYS A 238 -11.60 3.16 3.27
C CYS A 238 -11.95 3.13 1.78
N MET A 239 -11.28 3.95 0.94
CA MET A 239 -11.42 3.92 -0.52
C MET A 239 -11.16 2.52 -1.07
N ALA A 240 -10.04 1.90 -0.72
CA ALA A 240 -9.69 0.58 -1.22
C ALA A 240 -10.71 -0.50 -0.82
N HIS A 241 -11.29 -0.40 0.40
CA HIS A 241 -12.36 -1.31 0.84
C HIS A 241 -13.66 -1.06 0.07
N ALA A 242 -14.03 0.20 -0.18
CA ALA A 242 -15.21 0.56 -0.95
C ALA A 242 -15.08 0.13 -2.43
N ASP A 243 -13.92 0.35 -3.06
CA ASP A 243 -13.64 -0.09 -4.43
C ASP A 243 -13.78 -1.62 -4.57
N HIS A 244 -13.25 -2.39 -3.60
CA HIS A 244 -13.40 -3.84 -3.57
C HIS A 244 -14.85 -4.29 -3.42
N LEU A 245 -15.61 -3.67 -2.51
CA LEU A 245 -17.04 -3.97 -2.32
C LEU A 245 -17.87 -3.58 -3.54
N GLU A 246 -17.56 -2.48 -4.21
CA GLU A 246 -18.21 -2.08 -5.46
C GLU A 246 -17.98 -3.13 -6.56
N LYS A 247 -16.75 -3.60 -6.71
CA LYS A 247 -16.41 -4.68 -7.65
C LYS A 247 -17.13 -6.00 -7.34
N LEU A 248 -17.38 -6.28 -6.08
CA LEU A 248 -18.18 -7.44 -5.63
C LEU A 248 -19.70 -7.22 -5.75
N GLY A 249 -20.16 -6.05 -6.18
CA GLY A 249 -21.58 -5.68 -6.25
C GLY A 249 -22.27 -5.59 -4.89
N LYS A 250 -21.52 -5.36 -3.80
CA LYS A 250 -22.02 -5.21 -2.43
C LYS A 250 -22.25 -3.75 -2.03
N VAL A 251 -21.67 -2.82 -2.76
CA VAL A 251 -21.78 -1.38 -2.57
C VAL A 251 -21.92 -0.76 -3.95
N SER A 252 -22.75 0.28 -4.05
CA SER A 252 -22.82 1.16 -5.20
C SER A 252 -22.48 2.59 -4.81
N ARG A 253 -22.14 3.41 -5.81
CA ARG A 253 -21.89 4.83 -5.61
C ARG A 253 -22.54 5.68 -6.72
N TYR A 254 -22.82 6.92 -6.38
CA TYR A 254 -23.26 7.95 -7.33
C TYR A 254 -22.60 9.28 -7.01
N PHE A 255 -22.46 10.14 -8.02
CA PHE A 255 -21.81 11.44 -7.87
C PHE A 255 -22.86 12.54 -7.66
N GLU A 256 -22.75 13.30 -6.59
CA GLU A 256 -23.66 14.40 -6.24
C GLU A 256 -22.88 15.51 -5.54
N ASP A 257 -23.15 16.76 -5.91
CA ASP A 257 -22.55 17.95 -5.30
C ASP A 257 -21.01 17.93 -5.21
N GLY A 258 -20.35 17.34 -6.21
CA GLY A 258 -18.90 17.28 -6.30
C GLY A 258 -18.22 16.15 -5.50
N VAL A 259 -19.02 15.26 -4.87
CA VAL A 259 -18.53 14.12 -4.10
C VAL A 259 -19.20 12.81 -4.47
N TRP A 260 -18.52 11.69 -4.25
CA TRP A 260 -19.09 10.36 -4.35
C TRP A 260 -19.84 9.99 -3.07
N ARG A 261 -21.07 9.47 -3.21
CA ARG A 261 -21.89 8.94 -2.14
C ARG A 261 -22.10 7.44 -2.32
N TYR A 262 -22.05 6.71 -1.21
CA TYR A 262 -22.01 5.25 -1.20
C TYR A 262 -23.24 4.66 -0.50
N ARG A 263 -23.70 3.49 -1.02
CA ARG A 263 -24.82 2.70 -0.46
C ARG A 263 -24.44 1.23 -0.44
N ALA A 264 -24.88 0.51 0.60
CA ALA A 264 -24.86 -0.95 0.57
C ALA A 264 -25.94 -1.47 -0.41
N GLU A 265 -25.58 -2.49 -1.17
CA GLU A 265 -26.52 -3.25 -2.00
C GLU A 265 -27.04 -4.45 -1.19
N VAL A 266 -28.39 -4.58 -1.12
CA VAL A 266 -29.09 -5.62 -0.33
C VAL A 266 -29.27 -6.90 -1.14
#